data_9e874e2b6c385ab930e2d83618eb0653
#
_entry.id   9e874e2b6c385ab930e2d83618eb0653
#
_cell.length_a   1.000
_cell.length_b   1.000
_cell.length_c   1.000
_cell.angle_alpha   90.00
_cell.angle_beta   90.00
_cell.angle_gamma   90.00
#
_symmetry.space_group_name_H-M   'P 1'
#
loop_
_entity.id
_entity.type
_entity.pdbx_description
1 polymer ?
#
loop_
_entity_poly.entity_id
_entity_poly.type
_entity_poly.pdbx_seq_one_letter_code
_entity_poly.pdbx_strand_id
1 'polypeptide(L)'
;LSNGTVTGIGKFKGERILTLHIQSDKSDITETNDSYDFILELFPNRPNCYIIAYPYEKIVSLYKEHTDLEKGIFLARNTTYHYPEPKEKLPFSLQDPEEARPYLPNATLRYLKSYVNELHHDLNDTLIKMSESKEIYVNKKDILSFDFGLPDAKKVKVEDLYHHFVSNQKEIAKLDKIKELLHLIQHSLKVAEKKKINLHNDLKTAEERMSYLEYGQMIYLYQSEIKKGDKILERDGYTIPLNPKLDAIKNANFYFKKYSKAKSAIKILNEIIVKTENEIEYLKQKENEVQYGTPRDLMELKSELLEEGYIKEKQGRNTVYKVSKKHRYDPHILLLAGGKIGFGMNGLQNEELTFNLAKKENIFLHIKDYPGSHVVILEGENNQEVFLCALELVLYLSKLDSAEVMVAKKKDVKKNPGHIGLVNILKYETKIVKRIRPESRALFDKELKRS
;
A
#
# COMPACT_ATOMS: atom_id res chain seq x y z
N LEU A 1 12.28 6.47 -37.24
CA LEU A 1 11.96 5.03 -37.22
C LEU A 1 10.46 4.72 -37.41
N SER A 2 9.59 5.73 -37.41
CA SER A 2 8.19 5.53 -37.76
C SER A 2 8.11 5.09 -39.23
N ASN A 3 7.50 3.94 -39.49
CA ASN A 3 7.38 3.26 -40.79
C ASN A 3 8.63 2.47 -41.25
N GLY A 4 9.63 2.23 -40.41
CA GLY A 4 10.74 1.33 -40.73
C GLY A 4 10.34 -0.15 -40.57
N THR A 5 10.89 -1.00 -41.44
CA THR A 5 10.67 -2.45 -41.41
C THR A 5 11.78 -3.14 -40.63
N VAL A 6 11.45 -4.02 -39.68
CA VAL A 6 12.42 -4.85 -38.98
C VAL A 6 12.86 -5.97 -39.91
N THR A 7 14.14 -5.96 -40.30
CA THR A 7 14.74 -6.93 -41.25
C THR A 7 15.47 -8.06 -40.55
N GLY A 8 15.83 -7.88 -39.27
CA GLY A 8 16.55 -8.90 -38.53
C GLY A 8 16.52 -8.68 -37.02
N ILE A 9 16.76 -9.76 -36.29
CA ILE A 9 16.92 -9.75 -34.83
C ILE A 9 18.21 -10.48 -34.51
N GLY A 10 19.09 -9.82 -33.77
CA GLY A 10 20.35 -10.38 -33.32
C GLY A 10 20.48 -10.42 -31.81
N LYS A 11 21.26 -11.36 -31.32
CA LYS A 11 21.71 -11.40 -29.93
C LYS A 11 23.25 -11.40 -29.91
N PHE A 12 23.84 -10.48 -29.18
CA PHE A 12 25.30 -10.45 -29.05
C PHE A 12 25.80 -11.61 -28.19
N LYS A 13 26.86 -12.24 -28.63
CA LYS A 13 27.41 -13.51 -28.08
C LYS A 13 27.58 -13.45 -26.55
N GLY A 14 26.85 -14.30 -25.84
CA GLY A 14 26.96 -14.46 -24.39
C GLY A 14 26.44 -13.31 -23.54
N GLU A 15 26.14 -12.15 -24.15
CA GLU A 15 25.70 -10.96 -23.42
C GLU A 15 24.19 -10.78 -23.46
N ARG A 16 23.67 -9.93 -22.54
CA ARG A 16 22.27 -9.53 -22.47
C ARG A 16 22.00 -8.33 -23.38
N ILE A 17 22.42 -8.46 -24.65
CA ILE A 17 22.27 -7.42 -25.67
C ILE A 17 21.46 -8.00 -26.82
N LEU A 18 20.35 -7.33 -27.14
CA LEU A 18 19.47 -7.64 -28.25
C LEU A 18 19.57 -6.50 -29.27
N THR A 19 19.70 -6.85 -30.56
CA THR A 19 19.71 -5.88 -31.65
C THR A 19 18.53 -6.14 -32.59
N LEU A 20 17.80 -5.08 -32.95
CA LEU A 20 16.81 -5.10 -34.02
C LEU A 20 17.33 -4.30 -35.17
N HIS A 21 17.52 -4.95 -36.33
CA HIS A 21 17.91 -4.31 -37.56
C HIS A 21 16.69 -3.72 -38.25
N ILE A 22 16.70 -2.42 -38.54
CA ILE A 22 15.57 -1.68 -39.07
C ILE A 22 15.99 -1.01 -40.39
N GLN A 23 15.24 -1.32 -41.46
CA GLN A 23 15.34 -0.61 -42.74
C GLN A 23 14.34 0.52 -42.78
N SER A 24 14.73 1.73 -43.13
CA SER A 24 13.84 2.89 -43.27
C SER A 24 13.14 2.86 -44.62
N ASP A 25 11.83 3.09 -44.66
CA ASP A 25 11.06 3.18 -45.93
C ASP A 25 11.11 4.60 -46.54
N LYS A 26 11.79 5.54 -45.89
CA LYS A 26 11.90 6.91 -46.41
C LYS A 26 13.05 7.04 -47.40
N SER A 27 12.71 7.09 -48.67
CA SER A 27 13.56 7.52 -49.75
C SER A 27 13.61 9.06 -49.85
N ASP A 28 13.96 9.78 -48.79
CA ASP A 28 14.25 11.19 -48.90
C ASP A 28 15.69 11.34 -49.44
N ILE A 29 15.81 12.00 -50.59
CA ILE A 29 17.01 12.13 -51.44
C ILE A 29 18.18 12.83 -50.73
N THR A 30 17.99 13.27 -49.49
CA THR A 30 19.00 14.03 -48.73
C THR A 30 19.55 13.37 -47.47
N GLU A 31 19.00 12.23 -47.03
CA GLU A 31 19.52 11.48 -45.88
C GLU A 31 20.16 10.16 -46.29
N THR A 32 21.47 10.05 -46.04
CA THR A 32 22.33 8.94 -46.41
C THR A 32 22.19 7.67 -45.55
N ASN A 33 21.28 7.67 -44.60
CA ASN A 33 21.11 6.56 -43.63
C ASN A 33 19.81 5.81 -43.86
N ASP A 34 19.89 4.69 -44.58
CA ASP A 34 18.75 3.85 -44.91
C ASP A 34 18.50 2.75 -43.88
N SER A 35 19.44 2.51 -42.97
CA SER A 35 19.35 1.43 -42.00
C SER A 35 19.79 1.85 -40.58
N TYR A 36 19.14 1.28 -39.60
CA TYR A 36 19.39 1.55 -38.18
C TYR A 36 19.40 0.26 -37.38
N ASP A 37 20.23 0.24 -36.33
CA ASP A 37 20.14 -0.78 -35.28
C ASP A 37 19.54 -0.19 -34.03
N PHE A 38 18.48 -0.83 -33.53
CA PHE A 38 17.96 -0.58 -32.21
C PHE A 38 18.57 -1.60 -31.25
N ILE A 39 19.53 -1.15 -30.44
CA ILE A 39 20.25 -2.00 -29.48
C ILE A 39 19.61 -1.86 -28.10
N LEU A 40 19.30 -2.99 -27.48
CA LEU A 40 18.79 -3.11 -26.12
C LEU A 40 19.84 -3.77 -25.25
N GLU A 41 20.40 -3.03 -24.28
CA GLU A 41 21.25 -3.56 -23.22
C GLU A 41 20.39 -3.90 -21.99
N LEU A 42 20.19 -5.19 -21.73
CA LEU A 42 19.33 -5.70 -20.67
C LEU A 42 20.16 -6.03 -19.40
N PHE A 43 21.09 -5.16 -19.03
CA PHE A 43 21.88 -5.32 -17.82
C PHE A 43 21.06 -4.91 -16.58
N PRO A 44 20.97 -5.74 -15.50
CA PRO A 44 20.10 -5.50 -14.36
C PRO A 44 20.31 -4.14 -13.67
N ASN A 45 21.56 -3.70 -13.56
CA ASN A 45 21.90 -2.48 -12.82
C ASN A 45 22.02 -1.24 -13.73
N ARG A 46 22.10 -1.42 -15.05
CA ARG A 46 22.29 -0.34 -16.02
C ARG A 46 21.63 -0.66 -17.37
N PRO A 47 20.30 -0.89 -17.40
CA PRO A 47 19.63 -1.10 -18.68
C PRO A 47 19.71 0.17 -19.52
N ASN A 48 19.97 0.00 -20.82
CA ASN A 48 20.02 1.11 -21.75
C ASN A 48 19.53 0.69 -23.13
N CYS A 49 19.22 1.64 -23.99
CA CYS A 49 18.95 1.38 -25.38
C CYS A 49 19.55 2.47 -26.27
N TYR A 50 19.90 2.09 -27.48
CA TYR A 50 20.55 2.94 -28.45
C TYR A 50 19.90 2.78 -29.81
N ILE A 51 19.86 3.87 -30.58
CA ILE A 51 19.58 3.85 -32.01
C ILE A 51 20.85 4.25 -32.71
N ILE A 52 21.38 3.35 -33.56
CA ILE A 52 22.62 3.50 -34.30
C ILE A 52 22.31 3.63 -35.78
N ALA A 53 22.88 4.60 -36.45
CA ALA A 53 22.72 4.81 -37.88
C ALA A 53 23.90 4.24 -38.67
N TYR A 54 23.60 3.54 -39.76
CA TYR A 54 24.57 3.04 -40.70
C TYR A 54 24.75 4.00 -41.89
N PRO A 55 25.92 4.06 -42.51
CA PRO A 55 27.11 3.22 -42.26
C PRO A 55 28.06 3.79 -41.18
N TYR A 56 27.74 4.88 -40.53
CA TYR A 56 28.66 5.60 -39.63
C TYR A 56 28.77 5.02 -38.22
N GLU A 57 27.93 4.02 -37.87
CA GLU A 57 27.86 3.38 -36.54
C GLU A 57 27.74 4.36 -35.36
N LYS A 58 27.15 5.52 -35.63
CA LYS A 58 26.98 6.56 -34.63
C LYS A 58 25.64 6.47 -33.89
N ILE A 59 25.69 6.75 -32.60
CA ILE A 59 24.50 6.82 -31.74
C ILE A 59 23.68 8.04 -32.13
N VAL A 60 22.55 7.84 -32.77
CA VAL A 60 21.57 8.89 -33.10
C VAL A 60 20.74 9.26 -31.87
N SER A 61 20.34 8.28 -31.08
CA SER A 61 19.57 8.46 -29.87
C SER A 61 19.88 7.37 -28.85
N LEU A 62 19.75 7.69 -27.57
CA LEU A 62 19.94 6.75 -26.46
C LEU A 62 19.00 7.11 -25.31
N TYR A 63 18.69 6.11 -24.49
CA TYR A 63 17.83 6.31 -23.32
C TYR A 63 18.56 7.12 -22.24
N LYS A 64 19.83 6.77 -21.95
CA LYS A 64 20.63 7.43 -20.90
C LYS A 64 22.08 7.51 -21.32
N GLU A 65 22.69 8.68 -21.20
CA GLU A 65 24.13 8.84 -21.39
C GLU A 65 24.91 8.06 -20.32
N HIS A 66 26.01 7.46 -20.73
CA HIS A 66 26.84 6.66 -19.84
C HIS A 66 28.34 7.01 -20.03
N THR A 67 28.97 7.31 -18.89
CA THR A 67 30.42 7.58 -18.85
C THR A 67 31.05 6.65 -17.82
N ASP A 68 32.04 5.87 -18.23
CA ASP A 68 32.87 5.06 -17.35
C ASP A 68 34.34 5.46 -17.65
N LEU A 69 34.86 6.37 -16.85
CA LEU A 69 36.19 6.95 -17.02
C LEU A 69 37.28 5.91 -16.80
N GLU A 70 37.08 4.90 -15.94
CA GLU A 70 38.06 3.84 -15.67
C GLU A 70 38.21 2.92 -16.88
N LYS A 71 37.17 2.72 -17.66
CA LYS A 71 37.17 1.89 -18.88
C LYS A 71 37.27 2.70 -20.16
N GLY A 72 37.35 4.02 -20.06
CA GLY A 72 37.40 4.90 -21.23
C GLY A 72 36.10 4.86 -22.07
N ILE A 73 34.98 4.48 -21.49
CA ILE A 73 33.71 4.37 -22.19
C ILE A 73 32.95 5.67 -22.07
N PHE A 74 32.58 6.26 -23.21
CA PHE A 74 31.72 7.43 -23.29
C PHE A 74 30.65 7.20 -24.36
N LEU A 75 29.41 6.98 -23.91
CA LEU A 75 28.25 6.73 -24.77
C LEU A 75 27.28 7.92 -24.69
N ALA A 76 27.26 8.71 -25.74
CA ALA A 76 26.43 9.88 -25.93
C ALA A 76 25.97 10.00 -27.39
N ARG A 77 25.10 10.95 -27.71
CA ARG A 77 24.77 11.22 -29.12
C ARG A 77 26.00 11.59 -29.93
N ASN A 78 26.04 11.13 -31.17
CA ASN A 78 27.15 11.30 -32.12
C ASN A 78 28.44 10.58 -31.74
N THR A 79 28.50 9.79 -30.67
CA THR A 79 29.63 8.88 -30.40
C THR A 79 29.43 7.52 -31.07
N THR A 80 30.50 6.77 -31.26
CA THR A 80 30.43 5.40 -31.79
C THR A 80 30.02 4.43 -30.68
N TYR A 81 29.11 3.50 -30.98
CA TYR A 81 28.76 2.44 -30.07
C TYR A 81 29.77 1.29 -30.19
N HIS A 82 30.23 0.83 -29.03
CA HIS A 82 31.12 -0.33 -28.97
C HIS A 82 30.47 -1.44 -28.17
N TYR A 83 30.35 -2.61 -28.79
CA TYR A 83 29.90 -3.79 -28.06
C TYR A 83 30.89 -4.12 -26.96
N PRO A 84 30.44 -4.58 -25.77
CA PRO A 84 31.37 -5.10 -24.76
C PRO A 84 32.07 -6.35 -25.26
N GLU A 85 33.22 -6.64 -24.66
CA GLU A 85 33.93 -7.90 -24.97
C GLU A 85 33.00 -9.09 -24.64
N PRO A 86 32.93 -10.09 -25.55
CA PRO A 86 32.13 -11.28 -25.32
C PRO A 86 32.63 -12.01 -24.08
N LYS A 87 31.70 -12.39 -23.19
CA LYS A 87 32.05 -13.25 -22.06
C LYS A 87 32.49 -14.62 -22.53
N GLU A 88 33.45 -15.18 -21.81
CA GLU A 88 33.87 -16.56 -21.99
C GLU A 88 32.64 -17.49 -21.80
N LYS A 89 32.63 -18.58 -22.56
CA LYS A 89 31.60 -19.61 -22.40
C LYS A 89 31.79 -20.31 -21.07
N LEU A 90 30.66 -20.76 -20.48
CA LEU A 90 30.67 -21.60 -19.29
C LEU A 90 31.58 -22.83 -19.52
N PRO A 91 32.64 -23.02 -18.74
CA PRO A 91 33.42 -24.23 -18.82
C PRO A 91 32.65 -25.44 -18.31
N PHE A 92 32.90 -26.61 -18.88
CA PHE A 92 32.27 -27.87 -18.48
C PHE A 92 33.20 -28.73 -17.60
N SER A 93 34.19 -28.13 -16.94
CA SER A 93 35.13 -28.81 -16.06
C SER A 93 35.28 -28.12 -14.72
N LEU A 94 34.14 -27.81 -14.10
CA LEU A 94 34.08 -27.14 -12.79
C LEU A 94 34.08 -28.19 -11.66
N GLN A 95 34.71 -27.84 -10.54
CA GLN A 95 34.76 -28.69 -9.36
C GLN A 95 33.67 -28.30 -8.32
N ASP A 96 33.28 -27.03 -8.32
CA ASP A 96 32.25 -26.50 -7.41
C ASP A 96 31.20 -25.72 -8.20
N PRO A 97 29.90 -25.89 -7.93
CA PRO A 97 28.85 -25.09 -8.55
C PRO A 97 29.05 -23.58 -8.41
N GLU A 98 29.77 -23.09 -7.39
CA GLU A 98 30.05 -21.67 -7.18
C GLU A 98 30.93 -21.08 -8.28
N GLU A 99 31.79 -21.86 -8.89
CA GLU A 99 32.64 -21.46 -10.02
C GLU A 99 31.80 -21.05 -11.25
N ALA A 100 30.55 -21.53 -11.35
CA ALA A 100 29.63 -21.11 -12.41
C ALA A 100 28.99 -19.72 -12.18
N ARG A 101 29.26 -19.05 -11.07
CA ARG A 101 28.67 -17.74 -10.71
C ARG A 101 28.88 -16.63 -11.77
N PRO A 102 30.06 -16.49 -12.43
CA PRO A 102 30.23 -15.48 -13.45
C PRO A 102 29.35 -15.68 -14.68
N TYR A 103 28.91 -16.90 -14.92
CA TYR A 103 28.25 -17.33 -16.16
C TYR A 103 26.75 -17.49 -16.01
N LEU A 104 26.25 -17.81 -14.81
CA LEU A 104 24.84 -18.13 -14.56
C LEU A 104 24.12 -17.03 -13.75
N PRO A 105 22.82 -16.83 -14.01
CA PRO A 105 21.98 -16.00 -13.14
C PRO A 105 21.94 -16.55 -11.70
N ASN A 106 21.86 -15.67 -10.70
CA ASN A 106 21.83 -16.05 -9.28
C ASN A 106 20.72 -17.07 -8.94
N ALA A 107 19.55 -16.98 -9.58
CA ALA A 107 18.48 -17.95 -9.40
C ALA A 107 18.89 -19.32 -9.89
N THR A 108 19.41 -19.42 -11.14
CA THR A 108 19.88 -20.67 -11.73
C THR A 108 21.01 -21.28 -10.90
N LEU A 109 21.97 -20.47 -10.45
CA LEU A 109 23.08 -20.93 -9.61
C LEU A 109 22.58 -21.52 -8.28
N ARG A 110 21.60 -20.90 -7.65
CA ARG A 110 21.00 -21.42 -6.41
C ARG A 110 20.37 -22.80 -6.62
N TYR A 111 19.61 -22.98 -7.69
CA TYR A 111 19.00 -24.27 -8.00
C TYR A 111 20.02 -25.31 -8.44
N LEU A 112 21.05 -24.91 -9.18
CA LEU A 112 22.19 -25.80 -9.53
C LEU A 112 22.89 -26.33 -8.28
N LYS A 113 23.15 -25.46 -7.30
CA LYS A 113 23.77 -25.87 -6.02
C LYS A 113 22.91 -26.89 -5.26
N SER A 114 21.62 -26.62 -5.13
CA SER A 114 20.71 -27.57 -4.47
C SER A 114 20.64 -28.89 -5.25
N TYR A 115 20.55 -28.83 -6.57
CA TYR A 115 20.48 -30.00 -7.43
C TYR A 115 21.73 -30.89 -7.36
N VAL A 116 22.93 -30.29 -7.34
CA VAL A 116 24.20 -31.00 -7.26
C VAL A 116 24.50 -31.48 -5.83
N ASN A 117 24.38 -30.58 -4.84
CA ASN A 117 24.85 -30.88 -3.48
C ASN A 117 23.82 -31.67 -2.65
N GLU A 118 22.52 -31.36 -2.78
CA GLU A 118 21.47 -31.99 -1.99
C GLU A 118 20.91 -33.24 -2.67
N LEU A 119 20.79 -33.24 -4.01
CA LEU A 119 20.25 -34.34 -4.79
C LEU A 119 21.35 -35.26 -5.38
N HIS A 120 22.63 -34.94 -5.11
CA HIS A 120 23.81 -35.73 -5.51
C HIS A 120 23.95 -35.99 -7.01
N HIS A 121 23.60 -34.98 -7.86
CA HIS A 121 23.82 -35.03 -9.30
C HIS A 121 25.23 -34.59 -9.66
N ASP A 122 25.80 -35.17 -10.73
CA ASP A 122 27.09 -34.71 -11.27
C ASP A 122 27.00 -33.29 -11.84
N LEU A 123 27.95 -32.44 -11.46
CA LEU A 123 27.97 -31.03 -11.84
C LEU A 123 28.19 -30.86 -13.35
N ASN A 124 29.20 -31.54 -13.92
CA ASN A 124 29.59 -31.32 -15.30
C ASN A 124 28.56 -31.93 -16.26
N ASP A 125 28.01 -33.09 -15.93
CA ASP A 125 26.90 -33.69 -16.68
C ASP A 125 25.67 -32.78 -16.66
N THR A 126 25.36 -32.18 -15.50
CA THR A 126 24.27 -31.21 -15.36
C THR A 126 24.48 -29.97 -16.21
N LEU A 127 25.69 -29.39 -16.22
CA LEU A 127 26.04 -28.23 -17.05
C LEU A 127 25.92 -28.51 -18.54
N ILE A 128 26.35 -29.70 -19.00
CA ILE A 128 26.18 -30.14 -20.38
C ILE A 128 24.69 -30.20 -20.73
N LYS A 129 23.86 -30.89 -19.93
CA LYS A 129 22.42 -31.00 -20.14
C LYS A 129 21.73 -29.63 -20.14
N MET A 130 22.14 -28.72 -19.25
CA MET A 130 21.64 -27.34 -19.23
C MET A 130 21.99 -26.60 -20.52
N SER A 131 23.18 -26.79 -21.07
CA SER A 131 23.61 -26.11 -22.30
C SER A 131 22.89 -26.60 -23.56
N GLU A 132 22.48 -27.84 -23.57
CA GLU A 132 21.77 -28.51 -24.68
C GLU A 132 20.25 -28.32 -24.58
N SER A 133 19.73 -27.99 -23.40
CA SER A 133 18.30 -27.83 -23.17
C SER A 133 17.71 -26.67 -23.98
N LYS A 134 16.63 -26.94 -24.71
CA LYS A 134 15.79 -25.95 -25.38
C LYS A 134 14.46 -25.72 -24.66
N GLU A 135 14.33 -26.28 -23.47
CA GLU A 135 13.12 -26.23 -22.67
C GLU A 135 13.13 -25.03 -21.72
N ILE A 136 11.96 -24.59 -21.35
CA ILE A 136 11.78 -23.48 -20.42
C ILE A 136 10.87 -23.94 -19.29
N TYR A 137 11.30 -23.72 -18.08
CA TYR A 137 10.57 -24.01 -16.87
C TYR A 137 10.33 -22.72 -16.08
N VAL A 138 9.17 -22.60 -15.50
CA VAL A 138 8.82 -21.47 -14.62
C VAL A 138 8.57 -22.03 -13.23
N ASN A 139 9.31 -21.52 -12.26
CA ASN A 139 9.11 -21.78 -10.85
C ASN A 139 8.89 -20.47 -10.10
N LYS A 140 7.64 -20.21 -9.69
CA LYS A 140 7.24 -18.92 -9.09
C LYS A 140 7.60 -17.76 -10.02
N LYS A 141 8.61 -16.95 -9.67
CA LYS A 141 9.09 -15.81 -10.44
C LYS A 141 10.32 -16.12 -11.29
N ASP A 142 10.94 -17.28 -11.11
CA ASP A 142 12.19 -17.63 -11.76
C ASP A 142 11.92 -18.38 -13.09
N ILE A 143 12.65 -18.01 -14.14
CA ILE A 143 12.63 -18.67 -15.44
C ILE A 143 13.92 -19.47 -15.56
N LEU A 144 13.79 -20.76 -15.82
CA LEU A 144 14.89 -21.71 -15.84
C LEU A 144 14.92 -22.40 -17.21
N SER A 145 16.12 -22.64 -17.72
CA SER A 145 16.36 -23.38 -18.97
C SER A 145 16.60 -24.88 -18.76
N PHE A 146 16.39 -25.36 -17.54
CA PHE A 146 16.62 -26.75 -17.17
C PHE A 146 15.65 -27.17 -16.07
N ASP A 147 15.25 -28.45 -16.07
CA ASP A 147 14.44 -29.06 -15.03
C ASP A 147 15.30 -29.49 -13.85
N PHE A 148 15.23 -28.72 -12.77
CA PHE A 148 15.92 -29.06 -11.50
C PHE A 148 15.06 -29.98 -10.60
N GLY A 149 13.98 -30.59 -11.10
CA GLY A 149 13.11 -31.45 -10.32
C GLY A 149 12.29 -30.72 -9.24
N LEU A 150 12.05 -29.42 -9.41
CA LEU A 150 11.34 -28.61 -8.42
C LEU A 150 9.83 -28.92 -8.46
N PRO A 151 9.18 -29.14 -7.30
CA PRO A 151 7.77 -29.58 -7.27
C PRO A 151 6.78 -28.58 -7.87
N ASP A 152 7.11 -27.29 -7.83
CA ASP A 152 6.27 -26.21 -8.36
C ASP A 152 6.67 -25.76 -9.78
N ALA A 153 7.73 -26.33 -10.37
CA ALA A 153 8.19 -25.95 -11.69
C ALA A 153 7.25 -26.49 -12.77
N LYS A 154 6.88 -25.60 -13.69
CA LYS A 154 6.04 -25.94 -14.84
C LYS A 154 6.80 -25.69 -16.12
N LYS A 155 6.81 -26.69 -17.02
CA LYS A 155 7.29 -26.52 -18.39
C LYS A 155 6.34 -25.62 -19.15
N VAL A 156 6.86 -24.59 -19.80
CA VAL A 156 6.07 -23.60 -20.55
C VAL A 156 6.63 -23.42 -21.97
N LYS A 157 5.77 -23.01 -22.91
CA LYS A 157 6.19 -22.61 -24.25
C LYS A 157 6.69 -21.17 -24.21
N VAL A 158 7.59 -20.83 -25.17
CA VAL A 158 8.13 -19.44 -25.28
C VAL A 158 7.00 -18.43 -25.46
N GLU A 159 5.96 -18.76 -26.22
CA GLU A 159 4.82 -17.89 -26.50
C GLU A 159 4.03 -17.55 -25.21
N ASP A 160 3.95 -18.49 -24.28
CA ASP A 160 3.22 -18.34 -23.01
C ASP A 160 4.02 -17.55 -21.96
N LEU A 161 5.35 -17.43 -22.13
CA LEU A 161 6.22 -16.68 -21.21
C LEU A 161 5.82 -15.22 -21.07
N TYR A 162 5.41 -14.58 -22.15
CA TYR A 162 5.01 -13.17 -22.14
C TYR A 162 3.80 -12.97 -21.21
N HIS A 163 2.77 -13.81 -21.34
CA HIS A 163 1.59 -13.74 -20.49
C HIS A 163 1.91 -14.02 -19.03
N HIS A 164 2.75 -15.01 -18.77
CA HIS A 164 3.22 -15.32 -17.41
C HIS A 164 4.01 -14.15 -16.81
N PHE A 165 4.91 -13.56 -17.58
CA PHE A 165 5.76 -12.43 -17.14
C PHE A 165 4.93 -11.17 -16.86
N VAL A 166 3.99 -10.83 -17.73
CA VAL A 166 3.11 -9.66 -17.56
C VAL A 166 2.16 -9.85 -16.37
N SER A 167 1.63 -11.05 -16.17
CA SER A 167 0.79 -11.37 -15.01
C SER A 167 1.57 -11.24 -13.69
N ASN A 168 2.77 -11.82 -13.64
CA ASN A 168 3.64 -11.73 -12.48
C ASN A 168 4.08 -10.30 -12.17
N GLN A 169 4.41 -9.48 -13.19
CA GLN A 169 4.78 -8.07 -12.98
C GLN A 169 3.61 -7.26 -12.41
N LYS A 170 2.40 -7.49 -12.89
CA LYS A 170 1.20 -6.85 -12.34
C LYS A 170 0.97 -7.24 -10.88
N GLU A 171 1.17 -8.50 -10.55
CA GLU A 171 1.03 -9.00 -9.17
C GLU A 171 2.12 -8.42 -8.24
N ILE A 172 3.38 -8.41 -8.68
CA ILE A 172 4.49 -7.79 -7.94
C ILE A 172 4.23 -6.30 -7.73
N ALA A 173 3.84 -5.57 -8.78
CA ALA A 173 3.54 -4.14 -8.67
C ALA A 173 2.35 -3.86 -7.73
N LYS A 174 1.35 -4.76 -7.70
CA LYS A 174 0.25 -4.71 -6.72
C LYS A 174 0.77 -4.92 -5.30
N LEU A 175 1.60 -5.94 -5.07
CA LEU A 175 2.19 -6.24 -3.77
C LEU A 175 3.06 -5.10 -3.24
N ASP A 176 3.84 -4.45 -4.11
CA ASP A 176 4.69 -3.31 -3.71
C ASP A 176 3.85 -2.09 -3.34
N LYS A 177 2.77 -1.81 -4.08
CA LYS A 177 1.81 -0.75 -3.72
C LYS A 177 1.12 -1.03 -2.38
N ILE A 178 0.71 -2.28 -2.16
CA ILE A 178 0.12 -2.70 -0.88
C ILE A 178 1.10 -2.46 0.27
N LYS A 179 2.36 -2.87 0.12
CA LYS A 179 3.40 -2.66 1.15
C LYS A 179 3.64 -1.19 1.43
N GLU A 180 3.73 -0.35 0.38
CA GLU A 180 3.92 1.10 0.53
C GLU A 180 2.77 1.73 1.32
N LEU A 181 1.52 1.43 0.96
CA LEU A 181 0.33 1.95 1.62
C LEU A 181 0.21 1.45 3.07
N LEU A 182 0.44 0.15 3.30
CA LEU A 182 0.42 -0.42 4.65
C LEU A 182 1.45 0.23 5.56
N HIS A 183 2.69 0.38 5.10
CA HIS A 183 3.75 1.02 5.88
C HIS A 183 3.37 2.46 6.28
N LEU A 184 2.79 3.21 5.35
CA LEU A 184 2.36 4.60 5.59
C LEU A 184 1.21 4.65 6.61
N ILE A 185 0.18 3.80 6.45
CA ILE A 185 -0.97 3.75 7.34
C ILE A 185 -0.53 3.31 8.75
N GLN A 186 0.27 2.27 8.86
CA GLN A 186 0.79 1.77 10.15
C GLN A 186 1.66 2.80 10.87
N HIS A 187 2.47 3.56 10.11
CA HIS A 187 3.23 4.66 10.68
C HIS A 187 2.31 5.74 11.27
N SER A 188 1.31 6.17 10.49
CA SER A 188 0.34 7.18 10.91
C SER A 188 -0.48 6.70 12.11
N LEU A 189 -0.91 5.44 12.12
CA LEU A 189 -1.62 4.80 13.22
C LEU A 189 -0.79 4.84 14.51
N LYS A 190 0.48 4.44 14.45
CA LYS A 190 1.40 4.47 15.60
C LYS A 190 1.58 5.89 16.16
N VAL A 191 1.63 6.90 15.29
CA VAL A 191 1.72 8.31 15.70
C VAL A 191 0.45 8.76 16.41
N ALA A 192 -0.73 8.42 15.87
CA ALA A 192 -2.03 8.75 16.45
C ALA A 192 -2.25 8.05 17.80
N GLU A 193 -1.89 6.78 17.94
CA GLU A 193 -1.96 6.03 19.21
C GLU A 193 -1.06 6.64 20.28
N LYS A 194 0.17 7.00 19.94
CA LYS A 194 1.08 7.70 20.85
C LYS A 194 0.52 9.06 21.29
N LYS A 195 -0.07 9.80 20.35
CA LYS A 195 -0.75 11.08 20.64
C LYS A 195 -1.91 10.87 21.63
N LYS A 196 -2.74 9.83 21.44
CA LYS A 196 -3.83 9.47 22.34
C LYS A 196 -3.32 9.24 23.77
N ILE A 197 -2.24 8.45 23.94
CA ILE A 197 -1.65 8.19 25.25
C ILE A 197 -1.19 9.49 25.93
N ASN A 198 -0.52 10.37 25.19
CA ASN A 198 -0.05 11.65 25.73
C ASN A 198 -1.22 12.54 26.16
N LEU A 199 -2.28 12.62 25.34
CA LEU A 199 -3.50 13.39 25.65
C LEU A 199 -4.18 12.89 26.93
N HIS A 200 -4.25 11.57 27.16
CA HIS A 200 -4.81 11.02 28.41
C HIS A 200 -3.93 11.35 29.63
N ASN A 201 -2.62 11.36 29.51
CA ASN A 201 -1.72 11.78 30.59
C ASN A 201 -1.89 13.28 30.91
N ASP A 202 -2.04 14.11 29.86
CA ASP A 202 -2.29 15.54 30.03
C ASP A 202 -3.67 15.78 30.68
N LEU A 203 -4.69 15.01 30.29
CA LEU A 203 -6.03 15.05 30.88
C LEU A 203 -5.97 14.71 32.37
N LYS A 204 -5.33 13.61 32.74
CA LYS A 204 -5.13 13.21 34.14
C LYS A 204 -4.44 14.31 34.95
N THR A 205 -3.39 14.90 34.41
CA THR A 205 -2.69 16.01 35.06
C THR A 205 -3.59 17.25 35.22
N ALA A 206 -4.47 17.51 34.26
CA ALA A 206 -5.42 18.61 34.35
C ALA A 206 -6.51 18.32 35.39
N GLU A 207 -7.00 17.08 35.48
CA GLU A 207 -7.97 16.62 36.49
C GLU A 207 -7.41 16.72 37.91
N GLU A 208 -6.16 16.29 38.13
CA GLU A 208 -5.48 16.45 39.43
C GLU A 208 -5.43 17.91 39.87
N ARG A 209 -5.28 18.85 38.93
CA ARG A 209 -5.29 20.29 39.22
C ARG A 209 -6.66 20.87 39.54
N MET A 210 -7.72 20.12 39.44
CA MET A 210 -9.08 20.57 39.85
C MET A 210 -9.16 20.79 41.36
N SER A 211 -8.34 20.06 42.17
CA SER A 211 -8.19 20.28 43.61
C SER A 211 -7.66 21.67 43.96
N TYR A 212 -7.08 22.38 43.01
CA TYR A 212 -6.56 23.75 43.27
C TYR A 212 -7.68 24.77 43.57
N LEU A 213 -8.96 24.44 43.23
CA LEU A 213 -10.08 25.23 43.71
C LEU A 213 -10.16 25.22 45.22
N GLU A 214 -10.09 24.04 45.81
CA GLU A 214 -10.12 23.85 47.28
C GLU A 214 -8.91 24.53 47.96
N TYR A 215 -7.71 24.35 47.34
CA TYR A 215 -6.49 25.01 47.85
C TYR A 215 -6.64 26.54 47.86
N GLY A 216 -7.19 27.13 46.80
CA GLY A 216 -7.45 28.57 46.75
C GLY A 216 -8.46 29.02 47.79
N GLN A 217 -9.56 28.24 48.00
CA GLN A 217 -10.58 28.51 49.00
C GLN A 217 -10.02 28.42 50.44
N MET A 218 -9.22 27.38 50.72
CA MET A 218 -8.59 27.23 52.07
C MET A 218 -7.60 28.35 52.35
N ILE A 219 -6.75 28.72 51.39
CA ILE A 219 -5.84 29.86 51.57
C ILE A 219 -6.61 31.16 51.83
N TYR A 220 -7.74 31.35 51.12
CA TYR A 220 -8.59 32.53 51.32
C TYR A 220 -9.29 32.53 52.66
N LEU A 221 -9.78 31.38 53.14
CA LEU A 221 -10.45 31.21 54.43
C LEU A 221 -9.46 31.55 55.59
N TYR A 222 -8.25 31.03 55.54
CA TYR A 222 -7.24 31.20 56.59
C TYR A 222 -6.25 32.35 56.30
N GLN A 223 -6.61 33.30 55.43
CA GLN A 223 -5.72 34.41 55.00
C GLN A 223 -5.13 35.23 56.14
N SER A 224 -5.85 35.37 57.26
CA SER A 224 -5.39 36.11 58.45
C SER A 224 -4.26 35.39 59.21
N GLU A 225 -4.15 34.07 59.07
CA GLU A 225 -3.13 33.27 59.74
C GLU A 225 -1.83 33.15 58.93
N ILE A 226 -1.90 33.36 57.59
CA ILE A 226 -0.79 33.23 56.67
C ILE A 226 0.05 34.51 56.67
N LYS A 227 1.32 34.38 57.02
CA LYS A 227 2.30 35.47 56.97
C LYS A 227 3.14 35.39 55.72
N LYS A 228 3.59 36.54 55.24
CA LYS A 228 4.57 36.59 54.14
C LYS A 228 5.84 35.88 54.57
N GLY A 229 6.28 34.88 53.81
CA GLY A 229 7.42 34.02 54.15
C GLY A 229 7.02 32.58 54.44
N ASP A 230 5.74 32.32 54.72
CA ASP A 230 5.25 30.96 54.96
C ASP A 230 5.34 30.13 53.66
N LYS A 231 5.74 28.87 53.80
CA LYS A 231 5.96 27.94 52.69
C LYS A 231 4.83 26.95 52.54
N ILE A 232 4.06 26.69 53.58
CA ILE A 232 3.03 25.67 53.65
C ILE A 232 1.89 26.18 54.51
N LEU A 233 0.66 25.86 54.16
CA LEU A 233 -0.55 25.97 54.99
C LEU A 233 -1.01 24.56 55.36
N GLU A 234 -1.02 24.22 56.64
CA GLU A 234 -1.56 22.96 57.15
C GLU A 234 -2.82 23.24 57.95
N ARG A 235 -3.99 22.95 57.43
CA ARG A 235 -5.32 23.14 58.07
C ARG A 235 -6.33 22.16 57.51
N ASP A 236 -7.23 21.69 58.34
CA ASP A 236 -8.39 20.83 57.99
C ASP A 236 -7.99 19.61 57.14
N GLY A 237 -6.81 19.02 57.39
CA GLY A 237 -6.30 17.87 56.64
C GLY A 237 -5.64 18.23 55.28
N TYR A 238 -5.58 19.51 54.95
CA TYR A 238 -4.87 19.96 53.76
C TYR A 238 -3.44 20.39 54.05
N THR A 239 -2.51 20.00 53.20
CA THR A 239 -1.12 20.49 53.18
C THR A 239 -0.92 21.22 51.84
N ILE A 240 -1.02 22.55 51.89
CA ILE A 240 -1.01 23.41 50.72
C ILE A 240 0.31 24.15 50.57
N PRO A 241 1.10 23.93 49.54
CA PRO A 241 2.33 24.69 49.30
C PRO A 241 2.03 26.15 48.98
N LEU A 242 2.76 27.06 49.64
CA LEU A 242 2.66 28.49 49.44
C LEU A 242 3.95 29.03 48.81
N ASN A 243 3.79 30.06 47.97
CA ASN A 243 4.92 30.84 47.51
C ASN A 243 5.29 31.90 48.58
N PRO A 244 6.44 31.80 49.24
CA PRO A 244 6.80 32.69 50.34
C PRO A 244 7.05 34.15 49.92
N LYS A 245 7.18 34.42 48.61
CA LYS A 245 7.30 35.77 48.06
C LYS A 245 5.95 36.50 47.88
N LEU A 246 4.85 35.75 47.97
CA LEU A 246 3.48 36.24 47.77
C LEU A 246 2.76 36.35 49.14
N ASP A 247 1.83 37.28 49.23
CA ASP A 247 0.85 37.31 50.31
C ASP A 247 -0.23 36.23 50.16
N ALA A 248 -1.07 36.05 51.18
CA ALA A 248 -2.12 35.03 51.17
C ALA A 248 -3.08 35.18 49.97
N ILE A 249 -3.54 36.40 49.67
CA ILE A 249 -4.46 36.67 48.58
C ILE A 249 -3.85 36.32 47.22
N LYS A 250 -2.59 36.68 47.02
CA LYS A 250 -1.88 36.36 45.77
C LYS A 250 -1.62 34.85 45.62
N ASN A 251 -1.36 34.14 46.72
CA ASN A 251 -1.26 32.68 46.72
C ASN A 251 -2.63 32.05 46.38
N ALA A 252 -3.74 32.48 46.94
CA ALA A 252 -5.08 32.03 46.59
C ALA A 252 -5.39 32.26 45.12
N ASN A 253 -5.13 33.47 44.62
CA ASN A 253 -5.32 33.83 43.22
C ASN A 253 -4.46 32.99 42.24
N PHE A 254 -3.26 32.61 42.66
CA PHE A 254 -2.42 31.70 41.87
C PHE A 254 -3.09 30.32 41.68
N TYR A 255 -3.65 29.76 42.76
CA TYR A 255 -4.38 28.48 42.69
C TYR A 255 -5.68 28.61 41.91
N PHE A 256 -6.48 29.64 42.12
CA PHE A 256 -7.67 29.89 41.30
C PHE A 256 -7.40 30.02 39.80
N LYS A 257 -6.29 30.72 39.42
CA LYS A 257 -5.85 30.83 38.05
C LYS A 257 -5.43 29.48 37.45
N LYS A 258 -4.74 28.63 38.24
CA LYS A 258 -4.37 27.29 37.83
C LYS A 258 -5.60 26.39 37.65
N TYR A 259 -6.58 26.43 38.56
CA TYR A 259 -7.85 25.76 38.45
C TYR A 259 -8.60 26.15 37.16
N SER A 260 -8.74 27.47 36.93
CA SER A 260 -9.44 27.97 35.73
C SER A 260 -8.79 27.48 34.43
N LYS A 261 -7.45 27.49 34.38
CA LYS A 261 -6.70 26.91 33.25
C LYS A 261 -6.93 25.40 33.09
N ALA A 262 -6.91 24.65 34.19
CA ALA A 262 -7.15 23.21 34.18
C ALA A 262 -8.56 22.88 33.67
N LYS A 263 -9.59 23.59 34.17
CA LYS A 263 -10.97 23.43 33.72
C LYS A 263 -11.14 23.67 32.22
N SER A 264 -10.51 24.71 31.68
CA SER A 264 -10.53 24.97 30.24
C SER A 264 -9.75 23.92 29.43
N ALA A 265 -8.60 23.49 29.97
CA ALA A 265 -7.79 22.44 29.33
C ALA A 265 -8.52 21.11 29.23
N ILE A 266 -9.22 20.66 30.29
CA ILE A 266 -10.02 19.42 30.30
C ILE A 266 -11.04 19.42 29.15
N LYS A 267 -11.75 20.53 28.94
CA LYS A 267 -12.72 20.64 27.84
C LYS A 267 -12.05 20.44 26.49
N ILE A 268 -10.95 21.15 26.24
CA ILE A 268 -10.21 21.09 24.97
C ILE A 268 -9.59 19.70 24.76
N LEU A 269 -9.00 19.11 25.81
CA LEU A 269 -8.39 17.78 25.73
C LEU A 269 -9.41 16.71 25.39
N ASN A 270 -10.60 16.74 25.98
CA ASN A 270 -11.67 15.79 25.65
C ASN A 270 -12.08 15.89 24.18
N GLU A 271 -12.21 17.10 23.64
CA GLU A 271 -12.52 17.30 22.22
C GLU A 271 -11.41 16.75 21.29
N ILE A 272 -10.14 16.94 21.67
CA ILE A 272 -8.99 16.44 20.90
C ILE A 272 -8.88 14.92 21.01
N ILE A 273 -9.16 14.32 22.17
CA ILE A 273 -9.16 12.88 22.39
C ILE A 273 -10.17 12.22 21.45
N VAL A 274 -11.41 12.71 21.42
CA VAL A 274 -12.46 12.17 20.54
C VAL A 274 -12.05 12.26 19.06
N LYS A 275 -11.46 13.39 18.64
CA LYS A 275 -10.95 13.53 17.25
C LYS A 275 -9.82 12.54 16.95
N THR A 276 -8.92 12.32 17.92
CA THR A 276 -7.79 11.38 17.75
C THR A 276 -8.28 9.92 17.74
N GLU A 277 -9.32 9.59 18.48
CA GLU A 277 -9.97 8.27 18.45
C GLU A 277 -10.63 8.01 17.09
N ASN A 278 -11.35 8.97 16.55
CA ASN A 278 -11.90 8.88 15.20
C ASN A 278 -10.81 8.72 14.13
N GLU A 279 -9.68 9.42 14.28
CA GLU A 279 -8.51 9.28 13.41
C GLU A 279 -7.92 7.86 13.46
N ILE A 280 -7.80 7.28 14.65
CA ILE A 280 -7.32 5.90 14.85
C ILE A 280 -8.28 4.90 14.20
N GLU A 281 -9.57 5.06 14.39
CA GLU A 281 -10.60 4.21 13.78
C GLU A 281 -10.54 4.28 12.24
N TYR A 282 -10.45 5.48 11.68
CA TYR A 282 -10.26 5.70 10.25
C TYR A 282 -9.03 4.98 9.72
N LEU A 283 -7.88 5.14 10.36
CA LEU A 283 -6.62 4.50 9.91
C LEU A 283 -6.67 2.97 10.00
N LYS A 284 -7.32 2.41 11.02
CA LYS A 284 -7.55 0.95 11.14
C LYS A 284 -8.45 0.44 10.00
N GLN A 285 -9.47 1.20 9.65
CA GLN A 285 -10.30 0.87 8.49
C GLN A 285 -9.48 0.85 7.21
N LYS A 286 -8.59 1.85 6.99
CA LYS A 286 -7.72 1.90 5.82
C LYS A 286 -6.71 0.75 5.77
N GLU A 287 -6.18 0.31 6.90
CA GLU A 287 -5.33 -0.87 6.97
C GLU A 287 -6.03 -2.13 6.46
N ASN A 288 -7.30 -2.32 6.82
CA ASN A 288 -8.12 -3.40 6.31
C ASN A 288 -8.41 -3.25 4.80
N GLU A 289 -8.80 -2.09 4.34
CA GLU A 289 -9.09 -1.81 2.92
C GLU A 289 -7.90 -2.13 2.00
N VAL A 290 -6.67 -1.82 2.42
CA VAL A 290 -5.46 -2.14 1.64
C VAL A 290 -5.29 -3.63 1.40
N GLN A 291 -5.68 -4.48 2.35
CA GLN A 291 -5.48 -5.92 2.24
C GLN A 291 -6.41 -6.58 1.21
N TYR A 292 -7.56 -5.98 0.92
CA TYR A 292 -8.64 -6.58 0.10
C TYR A 292 -8.83 -5.89 -1.24
N GLY A 293 -8.36 -4.65 -1.36
CA GLY A 293 -8.61 -3.81 -2.51
C GLY A 293 -8.10 -4.42 -3.83
N THR A 294 -8.90 -4.31 -4.87
CA THR A 294 -8.47 -4.48 -6.25
C THR A 294 -7.44 -3.40 -6.61
N PRO A 295 -6.72 -3.49 -7.72
CA PRO A 295 -5.84 -2.41 -8.18
C PRO A 295 -6.55 -1.05 -8.30
N ARG A 296 -7.83 -1.04 -8.68
CA ARG A 296 -8.67 0.15 -8.75
C ARG A 296 -8.92 0.72 -7.35
N ASP A 297 -9.37 -0.13 -6.41
CA ASP A 297 -9.67 0.28 -5.03
C ASP A 297 -8.43 0.86 -4.34
N LEU A 298 -7.23 0.29 -4.58
CA LEU A 298 -5.97 0.80 -4.06
C LEU A 298 -5.59 2.18 -4.66
N MET A 299 -5.95 2.45 -5.91
CA MET A 299 -5.74 3.78 -6.51
C MET A 299 -6.69 4.81 -5.92
N GLU A 300 -7.95 4.45 -5.72
CA GLU A 300 -8.95 5.31 -5.08
C GLU A 300 -8.57 5.59 -3.62
N LEU A 301 -8.17 4.56 -2.87
CA LEU A 301 -7.67 4.70 -1.50
C LEU A 301 -6.43 5.62 -1.41
N LYS A 302 -5.52 5.52 -2.37
CA LYS A 302 -4.37 6.43 -2.42
C LYS A 302 -4.82 7.89 -2.63
N SER A 303 -5.82 8.13 -3.48
CA SER A 303 -6.39 9.45 -3.71
C SER A 303 -7.07 9.99 -2.45
N GLU A 304 -7.81 9.15 -1.74
CA GLU A 304 -8.44 9.48 -0.45
C GLU A 304 -7.40 9.89 0.60
N LEU A 305 -6.33 9.09 0.77
CA LEU A 305 -5.26 9.39 1.73
C LEU A 305 -4.48 10.67 1.37
N LEU A 306 -4.50 11.07 0.10
CA LEU A 306 -3.91 12.30 -0.39
C LEU A 306 -4.80 13.50 -0.05
N GLU A 307 -6.13 13.38 -0.24
CA GLU A 307 -7.12 14.40 0.14
C GLU A 307 -7.17 14.62 1.66
N GLU A 308 -7.05 13.54 2.45
CA GLU A 308 -7.00 13.59 3.92
C GLU A 308 -5.62 14.05 4.46
N GLY A 309 -4.62 14.25 3.59
CA GLY A 309 -3.31 14.80 3.94
C GLY A 309 -2.30 13.81 4.53
N TYR A 310 -2.59 12.51 4.51
CA TYR A 310 -1.64 11.46 4.95
C TYR A 310 -0.51 11.23 3.95
N ILE A 311 -0.73 11.53 2.67
CA ILE A 311 0.27 11.46 1.61
C ILE A 311 0.58 12.88 1.14
N LYS A 312 1.88 13.21 1.04
CA LYS A 312 2.33 14.46 0.41
C LYS A 312 2.66 14.19 -1.06
N GLU A 313 2.17 15.01 -1.97
CA GLU A 313 2.63 14.98 -3.36
C GLU A 313 4.14 15.24 -3.39
N LYS A 314 4.91 14.28 -3.92
CA LYS A 314 6.31 14.55 -4.27
C LYS A 314 6.29 15.56 -5.43
N GLN A 315 6.79 16.77 -5.20
CA GLN A 315 7.08 17.74 -6.26
C GLN A 315 8.15 17.13 -7.19
N GLY A 316 7.73 16.51 -8.27
CA GLY A 316 8.61 15.91 -9.27
C GLY A 316 7.82 15.58 -10.53
N ARG A 317 8.02 16.38 -11.55
CA ARG A 317 7.66 16.23 -12.99
C ARG A 317 6.42 15.41 -13.31
N ASN A 318 5.34 16.14 -13.61
CA ASN A 318 4.26 15.79 -14.53
C ASN A 318 3.72 14.36 -14.52
N THR A 319 2.94 14.04 -13.53
CA THR A 319 1.70 13.29 -13.72
C THR A 319 0.71 13.70 -12.63
N VAL A 320 0.14 14.86 -12.78
CA VAL A 320 -1.10 15.21 -12.08
C VAL A 320 -2.17 14.33 -12.72
N TYR A 321 -2.38 13.13 -12.20
CA TYR A 321 -3.67 12.49 -12.33
C TYR A 321 -4.62 13.31 -11.44
N LYS A 322 -5.06 14.46 -11.96
CA LYS A 322 -6.28 15.08 -11.51
C LYS A 322 -7.37 14.08 -11.88
N VAL A 323 -7.73 13.21 -10.91
CA VAL A 323 -9.02 12.53 -11.00
C VAL A 323 -10.02 13.63 -11.22
N SER A 324 -10.59 13.68 -12.40
CA SER A 324 -11.55 14.73 -12.73
C SER A 324 -12.65 14.65 -11.67
N LYS A 325 -13.16 15.79 -11.18
CA LYS A 325 -14.29 15.88 -10.23
C LYS A 325 -15.58 15.16 -10.70
N LYS A 326 -15.54 14.48 -11.84
CA LYS A 326 -16.59 13.65 -12.45
C LYS A 326 -16.38 12.15 -12.27
N HIS A 327 -15.31 11.69 -11.57
CA HIS A 327 -15.15 10.26 -11.33
C HIS A 327 -16.08 9.85 -10.19
N ARG A 328 -17.12 9.14 -10.54
CA ARG A 328 -18.03 8.48 -9.60
C ARG A 328 -17.29 7.27 -9.04
N TYR A 329 -17.15 7.19 -7.74
CA TYR A 329 -16.55 6.04 -7.06
C TYR A 329 -17.59 4.93 -6.96
N ASP A 330 -17.71 4.13 -8.02
CA ASP A 330 -18.73 3.10 -8.11
C ASP A 330 -18.44 1.95 -7.12
N PRO A 331 -19.33 1.70 -6.15
CA PRO A 331 -19.20 0.56 -5.25
C PRO A 331 -19.41 -0.76 -6.00
N HIS A 332 -18.97 -1.84 -5.41
CA HIS A 332 -19.14 -3.17 -5.95
C HIS A 332 -20.59 -3.63 -5.79
N ILE A 333 -21.08 -4.40 -6.76
CA ILE A 333 -22.45 -4.90 -6.78
C ILE A 333 -22.44 -6.42 -6.95
N LEU A 334 -23.03 -7.10 -5.99
CA LEU A 334 -23.28 -8.54 -6.02
C LEU A 334 -24.73 -8.79 -6.44
N LEU A 335 -24.91 -9.51 -7.52
CA LEU A 335 -26.22 -9.90 -8.04
C LEU A 335 -26.57 -11.32 -7.55
N LEU A 336 -27.74 -11.48 -6.95
CA LEU A 336 -28.28 -12.73 -6.45
C LEU A 336 -29.64 -13.04 -7.10
N ALA A 337 -30.06 -14.28 -7.07
CA ALA A 337 -31.42 -14.64 -7.44
C ALA A 337 -32.40 -13.95 -6.46
N GLY A 338 -33.12 -12.95 -6.97
CA GLY A 338 -34.13 -12.19 -6.21
C GLY A 338 -33.58 -11.04 -5.36
N GLY A 339 -32.33 -10.57 -5.58
CA GLY A 339 -31.81 -9.43 -4.86
C GLY A 339 -30.49 -8.85 -5.37
N LYS A 340 -30.13 -7.72 -4.78
CA LYS A 340 -28.93 -6.96 -5.13
C LYS A 340 -28.27 -6.40 -3.90
N ILE A 341 -27.01 -6.72 -3.68
CA ILE A 341 -26.21 -6.23 -2.56
C ILE A 341 -25.11 -5.32 -3.09
N GLY A 342 -25.02 -4.09 -2.55
CA GLY A 342 -23.90 -3.19 -2.79
C GLY A 342 -22.90 -3.28 -1.64
N PHE A 343 -21.60 -3.14 -1.94
CA PHE A 343 -20.57 -3.02 -0.91
C PHE A 343 -19.43 -2.13 -1.37
N GLY A 344 -18.79 -1.43 -0.43
CA GLY A 344 -17.65 -0.57 -0.68
C GLY A 344 -16.36 -1.19 -0.18
N MET A 345 -15.28 -1.01 -0.94
CA MET A 345 -13.94 -1.48 -0.63
C MET A 345 -13.01 -0.36 -0.12
N ASN A 346 -13.50 0.89 -0.10
CA ASN A 346 -12.83 2.06 0.44
C ASN A 346 -13.84 3.10 0.91
N GLY A 347 -13.38 4.15 1.60
CA GLY A 347 -14.24 5.18 2.18
C GLY A 347 -15.08 5.94 1.15
N LEU A 348 -14.51 6.22 -0.02
CA LEU A 348 -15.21 6.93 -1.11
C LEU A 348 -16.36 6.08 -1.68
N GLN A 349 -16.13 4.78 -1.91
CA GLN A 349 -17.16 3.84 -2.32
C GLN A 349 -18.21 3.63 -1.23
N ASN A 350 -17.81 3.58 0.05
CA ASN A 350 -18.71 3.49 1.19
C ASN A 350 -19.66 4.69 1.25
N GLU A 351 -19.15 5.90 1.03
CA GLU A 351 -19.96 7.12 0.97
C GLU A 351 -20.92 7.11 -0.23
N GLU A 352 -20.43 6.78 -1.43
CA GLU A 352 -21.27 6.72 -2.64
C GLU A 352 -22.40 5.70 -2.47
N LEU A 353 -22.06 4.50 -1.95
CA LEU A 353 -23.06 3.47 -1.68
C LEU A 353 -24.12 3.93 -0.69
N THR A 354 -23.68 4.46 0.46
CA THR A 354 -24.57 4.73 1.58
C THR A 354 -25.42 5.99 1.36
N PHE A 355 -24.84 7.05 0.79
CA PHE A 355 -25.51 8.35 0.75
C PHE A 355 -26.09 8.72 -0.60
N ASN A 356 -25.60 8.14 -1.71
CA ASN A 356 -26.06 8.44 -3.06
C ASN A 356 -26.88 7.31 -3.68
N LEU A 357 -26.47 6.04 -3.52
CA LEU A 357 -27.15 4.89 -4.11
C LEU A 357 -28.26 4.32 -3.24
N ALA A 358 -28.03 4.18 -1.94
CA ALA A 358 -28.98 3.55 -1.03
C ALA A 358 -30.20 4.43 -0.77
N LYS A 359 -31.39 3.85 -0.88
CA LYS A 359 -32.66 4.48 -0.53
C LYS A 359 -32.92 4.42 0.98
N LYS A 360 -33.81 5.28 1.51
CA LYS A 360 -34.07 5.41 2.95
C LYS A 360 -34.45 4.10 3.65
N GLU A 361 -35.16 3.20 2.98
CA GLU A 361 -35.65 1.95 3.54
C GLU A 361 -34.70 0.76 3.30
N ASN A 362 -33.66 0.91 2.45
CA ASN A 362 -32.68 -0.16 2.26
C ASN A 362 -32.00 -0.54 3.58
N ILE A 363 -31.63 -1.80 3.68
CA ILE A 363 -30.96 -2.35 4.87
C ILE A 363 -29.46 -2.11 4.72
N PHE A 364 -28.93 -1.39 5.69
CA PHE A 364 -27.49 -1.13 5.86
C PHE A 364 -26.94 -2.12 6.89
N LEU A 365 -25.79 -2.73 6.57
CA LEU A 365 -25.09 -3.67 7.45
C LEU A 365 -23.64 -3.21 7.62
N HIS A 366 -23.15 -3.31 8.86
CA HIS A 366 -21.77 -3.02 9.20
C HIS A 366 -21.34 -3.89 10.38
N ILE A 367 -20.07 -4.23 10.46
CA ILE A 367 -19.54 -4.95 11.60
C ILE A 367 -19.56 -4.07 12.84
N LYS A 368 -19.90 -4.65 14.00
CA LYS A 368 -19.95 -3.91 15.26
C LYS A 368 -18.58 -3.80 15.89
N ASP A 369 -18.24 -2.63 16.41
CA ASP A 369 -17.00 -2.32 17.15
C ASP A 369 -15.70 -2.68 16.40
N TYR A 370 -15.77 -2.78 15.05
CA TYR A 370 -14.63 -3.11 14.22
C TYR A 370 -14.69 -2.33 12.89
N PRO A 371 -13.53 -1.90 12.34
CA PRO A 371 -13.50 -1.24 11.05
C PRO A 371 -13.90 -2.19 9.92
N GLY A 372 -14.76 -1.75 9.01
CA GLY A 372 -15.24 -2.61 7.94
C GLY A 372 -15.89 -1.89 6.78
N SER A 373 -16.22 -2.66 5.76
CA SER A 373 -16.95 -2.21 4.58
C SER A 373 -18.41 -1.93 4.88
N HIS A 374 -18.97 -0.94 4.20
CA HIS A 374 -20.42 -0.77 4.17
C HIS A 374 -21.01 -1.81 3.24
N VAL A 375 -22.03 -2.50 3.70
CA VAL A 375 -22.84 -3.44 2.89
C VAL A 375 -24.28 -2.98 2.93
N VAL A 376 -24.92 -2.88 1.75
CA VAL A 376 -26.30 -2.42 1.64
C VAL A 376 -27.09 -3.37 0.76
N ILE A 377 -28.24 -3.84 1.24
CA ILE A 377 -29.21 -4.56 0.42
C ILE A 377 -29.97 -3.51 -0.38
N LEU A 378 -29.69 -3.42 -1.68
CA LEU A 378 -30.29 -2.46 -2.60
C LEU A 378 -31.64 -2.94 -3.15
N GLU A 379 -31.78 -4.26 -3.30
CA GLU A 379 -33.00 -4.94 -3.76
C GLU A 379 -33.12 -6.30 -3.06
N GLY A 380 -34.35 -6.71 -2.75
CA GLY A 380 -34.64 -8.00 -2.12
C GLY A 380 -34.55 -7.98 -0.58
N GLU A 381 -34.93 -6.88 0.08
CA GLU A 381 -34.88 -6.71 1.54
C GLU A 381 -35.66 -7.79 2.31
N ASN A 382 -36.74 -8.33 1.72
CA ASN A 382 -37.59 -9.37 2.33
C ASN A 382 -37.12 -10.79 1.95
N ASN A 383 -36.07 -10.94 1.13
CA ASN A 383 -35.50 -12.22 0.77
C ASN A 383 -34.51 -12.70 1.82
N GLN A 384 -34.84 -13.78 2.51
CA GLN A 384 -34.02 -14.32 3.59
C GLN A 384 -32.62 -14.74 3.11
N GLU A 385 -32.49 -15.28 1.87
CA GLU A 385 -31.20 -15.69 1.33
C GLU A 385 -30.31 -14.48 1.02
N VAL A 386 -30.89 -13.39 0.47
CA VAL A 386 -30.18 -12.14 0.23
C VAL A 386 -29.70 -11.54 1.57
N PHE A 387 -30.56 -11.58 2.58
CA PHE A 387 -30.20 -11.08 3.90
C PHE A 387 -29.07 -11.89 4.56
N LEU A 388 -29.14 -13.21 4.51
CA LEU A 388 -28.08 -14.08 5.03
C LEU A 388 -26.77 -13.87 4.27
N CYS A 389 -26.83 -13.80 2.94
CA CYS A 389 -25.65 -13.53 2.11
C CYS A 389 -25.01 -12.15 2.42
N ALA A 390 -25.82 -11.12 2.68
CA ALA A 390 -25.33 -9.80 3.08
C ALA A 390 -24.60 -9.82 4.44
N LEU A 391 -25.15 -10.56 5.43
CA LEU A 391 -24.51 -10.76 6.73
C LEU A 391 -23.16 -11.47 6.60
N GLU A 392 -23.12 -12.53 5.79
CA GLU A 392 -21.90 -13.31 5.53
C GLU A 392 -20.87 -12.48 4.75
N LEU A 393 -21.31 -11.59 3.85
CA LEU A 393 -20.42 -10.68 3.11
C LEU A 393 -19.73 -9.69 4.06
N VAL A 394 -20.44 -9.13 5.04
CA VAL A 394 -19.81 -8.27 6.08
C VAL A 394 -18.70 -9.03 6.79
N LEU A 395 -18.96 -10.27 7.20
CA LEU A 395 -17.99 -11.12 7.88
C LEU A 395 -16.78 -11.44 6.97
N TYR A 396 -17.06 -11.78 5.70
CA TYR A 396 -16.04 -12.07 4.70
C TYR A 396 -15.09 -10.88 4.47
N LEU A 397 -15.66 -9.68 4.26
CA LEU A 397 -14.88 -8.46 4.04
C LEU A 397 -14.09 -8.02 5.28
N SER A 398 -14.50 -8.42 6.48
CA SER A 398 -13.81 -8.13 7.74
C SER A 398 -12.76 -9.18 8.13
N LYS A 399 -12.66 -10.31 7.42
CA LYS A 399 -11.80 -11.50 7.70
C LYS A 399 -11.93 -12.04 9.11
N LEU A 400 -13.08 -11.98 9.67
CA LEU A 400 -13.35 -12.59 10.95
C LEU A 400 -14.06 -13.93 10.75
N ASP A 401 -13.79 -14.88 11.63
CA ASP A 401 -14.48 -16.17 11.62
C ASP A 401 -15.91 -16.06 12.20
N SER A 402 -16.10 -15.12 13.12
CA SER A 402 -17.41 -14.78 13.69
C SER A 402 -17.42 -13.33 14.14
N ALA A 403 -18.59 -12.68 14.07
CA ALA A 403 -18.76 -11.30 14.52
C ALA A 403 -20.21 -10.94 14.81
N GLU A 404 -20.39 -9.85 15.54
CA GLU A 404 -21.65 -9.13 15.63
C GLU A 404 -21.75 -8.13 14.48
N VAL A 405 -22.86 -8.18 13.75
CA VAL A 405 -23.16 -7.28 12.63
C VAL A 405 -24.31 -6.37 13.04
N MET A 406 -24.09 -5.06 12.93
CA MET A 406 -25.14 -4.05 13.06
C MET A 406 -26.00 -4.03 11.81
N VAL A 407 -27.29 -4.11 11.97
CA VAL A 407 -28.31 -4.05 10.91
C VAL A 407 -29.19 -2.84 11.18
N ALA A 408 -29.20 -1.90 10.25
CA ALA A 408 -29.95 -0.66 10.38
C ALA A 408 -30.70 -0.33 9.08
N LYS A 409 -31.74 0.50 9.16
CA LYS A 409 -32.27 1.14 7.96
C LYS A 409 -31.35 2.32 7.58
N LYS A 410 -31.14 2.53 6.29
CA LYS A 410 -30.30 3.63 5.81
C LYS A 410 -30.70 4.99 6.35
N LYS A 411 -31.97 5.25 6.60
CA LYS A 411 -32.46 6.50 7.21
C LYS A 411 -31.84 6.80 8.59
N ASP A 412 -31.46 5.75 9.33
CA ASP A 412 -30.87 5.84 10.65
C ASP A 412 -29.32 5.95 10.61
N VAL A 413 -28.73 5.93 9.40
CA VAL A 413 -27.29 6.07 9.17
C VAL A 413 -26.99 7.53 8.77
N LYS A 414 -26.13 8.19 9.54
CA LYS A 414 -25.70 9.58 9.32
C LYS A 414 -24.22 9.65 8.99
N LYS A 415 -23.83 10.61 8.15
CA LYS A 415 -22.44 10.88 7.84
C LYS A 415 -21.72 11.37 9.11
N ASN A 416 -20.54 10.80 9.38
CA ASN A 416 -19.64 11.30 10.40
C ASN A 416 -18.84 12.48 9.79
N PRO A 417 -18.80 13.66 10.44
CA PRO A 417 -18.08 14.81 9.89
C PRO A 417 -16.55 14.71 10.00
N GLY A 418 -16.03 13.66 10.64
CA GLY A 418 -14.59 13.53 10.89
C GLY A 418 -13.79 13.09 9.68
N HIS A 419 -14.15 11.98 9.07
CA HIS A 419 -13.40 11.36 7.97
C HIS A 419 -14.33 10.73 6.93
N ILE A 420 -13.79 10.59 5.70
CA ILE A 420 -14.49 9.94 4.58
C ILE A 420 -14.77 8.47 4.93
N GLY A 421 -16.01 8.03 4.67
CA GLY A 421 -16.41 6.63 4.87
C GLY A 421 -16.80 6.26 6.30
N LEU A 422 -16.68 7.16 7.29
CA LEU A 422 -17.19 6.94 8.63
C LEU A 422 -18.67 7.33 8.74
N VAL A 423 -19.42 6.57 9.54
CA VAL A 423 -20.86 6.79 9.77
C VAL A 423 -21.21 6.70 11.24
N ASN A 424 -22.25 7.44 11.62
CA ASN A 424 -22.91 7.32 12.92
C ASN A 424 -24.25 6.61 12.71
N ILE A 425 -24.46 5.45 13.35
CA ILE A 425 -25.68 4.67 13.26
C ILE A 425 -26.53 4.98 14.50
N LEU A 426 -27.68 5.63 14.29
CA LEU A 426 -28.54 6.11 15.39
C LEU A 426 -29.40 4.99 15.99
N LYS A 427 -29.84 4.05 15.15
CA LYS A 427 -30.70 2.93 15.57
C LYS A 427 -30.32 1.71 14.75
N TYR A 428 -30.05 0.59 15.42
CA TYR A 428 -29.71 -0.68 14.79
C TYR A 428 -30.09 -1.87 15.64
N GLU A 429 -30.16 -3.03 15.00
CA GLU A 429 -30.24 -4.34 15.67
C GLU A 429 -28.87 -5.04 15.48
N THR A 430 -28.55 -5.95 16.39
CA THR A 430 -27.33 -6.75 16.27
C THR A 430 -27.66 -8.19 15.88
N LYS A 431 -26.97 -8.73 14.88
CA LYS A 431 -27.05 -10.13 14.46
C LYS A 431 -25.70 -10.80 14.63
N ILE A 432 -25.67 -11.99 15.22
CA ILE A 432 -24.43 -12.76 15.38
C ILE A 432 -24.24 -13.65 14.15
N VAL A 433 -23.12 -13.51 13.46
CA VAL A 433 -22.71 -14.34 12.33
C VAL A 433 -21.54 -15.22 12.80
N LYS A 434 -21.74 -16.54 12.81
CA LYS A 434 -20.77 -17.50 13.36
C LYS A 434 -19.85 -18.12 12.30
N ARG A 435 -20.24 -18.09 11.04
CA ARG A 435 -19.49 -18.68 9.91
C ARG A 435 -20.03 -18.18 8.58
N ILE A 436 -19.22 -18.32 7.55
CA ILE A 436 -19.58 -18.08 6.15
C ILE A 436 -19.86 -19.45 5.51
N ARG A 437 -20.99 -19.60 4.85
CA ARG A 437 -21.33 -20.81 4.10
C ARG A 437 -20.36 -21.02 2.94
N PRO A 438 -20.00 -22.29 2.58
CA PRO A 438 -19.10 -22.57 1.47
C PRO A 438 -19.53 -21.97 0.14
N GLU A 439 -20.84 -22.01 -0.19
CA GLU A 439 -21.43 -21.45 -1.38
C GLU A 439 -21.29 -19.92 -1.44
N SER A 440 -21.53 -19.23 -0.33
CA SER A 440 -21.34 -17.78 -0.23
C SER A 440 -19.86 -17.40 -0.38
N ARG A 441 -18.96 -18.15 0.23
CA ARG A 441 -17.52 -17.94 0.10
C ARG A 441 -17.06 -18.09 -1.34
N ALA A 442 -17.49 -19.14 -2.04
CA ALA A 442 -17.16 -19.37 -3.43
C ALA A 442 -17.69 -18.25 -4.34
N LEU A 443 -18.89 -17.72 -4.04
CA LEU A 443 -19.47 -16.58 -4.74
C LEU A 443 -18.63 -15.31 -4.54
N PHE A 444 -18.26 -14.99 -3.30
CA PHE A 444 -17.46 -13.80 -2.98
C PHE A 444 -16.07 -13.88 -3.60
N ASP A 445 -15.39 -15.03 -3.54
CA ASP A 445 -14.09 -15.26 -4.17
C ASP A 445 -14.14 -15.04 -5.69
N LYS A 446 -15.24 -15.45 -6.34
CA LYS A 446 -15.44 -15.29 -7.78
C LYS A 446 -15.67 -13.82 -8.18
N GLU A 447 -16.51 -13.11 -7.43
CA GLU A 447 -16.84 -11.71 -7.76
C GLU A 447 -15.68 -10.75 -7.45
N LEU A 448 -14.95 -10.95 -6.37
CA LEU A 448 -13.77 -10.13 -6.05
C LEU A 448 -12.56 -10.39 -6.97
N LYS A 449 -12.49 -11.55 -7.63
CA LYS A 449 -11.48 -11.82 -8.68
C LYS A 449 -11.85 -11.22 -10.04
N ARG A 450 -13.13 -10.91 -10.27
CA ARG A 450 -13.61 -10.31 -11.53
C ARG A 450 -13.53 -8.78 -11.54
N SER A 451 -13.46 -8.16 -10.37
CA SER A 451 -13.29 -6.72 -10.17
C SER A 451 -11.82 -6.34 -10.22
#